data_c1d4526c97c4955e7da0980003ba3817
#
_entry.id   c1d4526c97c4955e7da0980003ba3817
#
_cell.length_a   1.000
_cell.length_b   1.000
_cell.length_c   1.000
_cell.angle_alpha   90.00
_cell.angle_beta   90.00
_cell.angle_gamma   90.00
#
_symmetry.space_group_name_H-M   'P 1'
#
loop_
_entity.id
_entity.type
_entity.pdbx_description
1 polymer ?
#
loop_
_entity_poly.entity_id
_entity_poly.type
_entity_poly.pdbx_seq_one_letter_code
_entity_poly.pdbx_strand_id
1 'polypeptide(L)'
;PFSAIGAMGVMKLIRKGKSRALKWIIMGPTLLLWIAYVAGTFFAPWGFYFLLYVVVAIAVLLMLHAWFTRRGYRLVTIIVLGTMVISSIVVVEGLEPFIKQRSNIDVVPVVDSYDGDVYYYNGYSTATVYYTGHKIIKINGDESRWDDRDKLKKRSAEWSKKYLMEQVSEEEFNKTIESGKPIMLI
;
A
#
# COMPACT_ATOMS: atom_id res chain seq x y z
N PRO A 1 15.58 -15.20 -12.25
CA PRO A 1 16.13 -16.58 -12.31
C PRO A 1 15.19 -17.60 -11.67
N PHE A 2 14.68 -17.38 -10.45
CA PHE A 2 13.82 -18.34 -9.74
C PHE A 2 12.49 -18.63 -10.44
N SER A 3 11.88 -17.65 -11.10
CA SER A 3 10.66 -17.84 -11.88
C SER A 3 10.85 -18.77 -13.09
N ALA A 4 12.00 -18.69 -13.76
CA ALA A 4 12.32 -19.56 -14.89
C ALA A 4 12.55 -21.01 -14.43
N ILE A 5 13.24 -21.22 -13.30
CA ILE A 5 13.46 -22.55 -12.72
C ILE A 5 12.12 -23.15 -12.27
N GLY A 6 11.24 -22.36 -11.64
CA GLY A 6 9.90 -22.78 -11.28
C GLY A 6 9.08 -23.19 -12.51
N ALA A 7 9.09 -22.38 -13.56
CA ALA A 7 8.38 -22.68 -14.80
C ALA A 7 8.88 -23.97 -15.47
N MET A 8 10.19 -24.19 -15.53
CA MET A 8 10.77 -25.44 -16.06
C MET A 8 10.37 -26.65 -15.19
N GLY A 9 10.37 -26.51 -13.87
CA GLY A 9 9.92 -27.55 -12.94
C GLY A 9 8.47 -27.95 -13.20
N VAL A 10 7.57 -26.97 -13.30
CA VAL A 10 6.16 -27.16 -13.62
C VAL A 10 5.97 -27.82 -14.97
N MET A 11 6.67 -27.37 -16.02
CA MET A 11 6.61 -27.97 -17.37
C MET A 11 7.08 -29.43 -17.37
N LYS A 12 8.16 -29.75 -16.64
CA LYS A 12 8.67 -31.10 -16.50
C LYS A 12 7.66 -32.03 -15.80
N LEU A 13 6.99 -31.53 -14.77
CA LEU A 13 5.96 -32.27 -14.04
C LEU A 13 4.70 -32.50 -14.89
N ILE A 14 4.29 -31.52 -15.70
CA ILE A 14 3.19 -31.64 -16.65
C ILE A 14 3.48 -32.72 -17.69
N ARG A 15 4.72 -32.74 -18.24
CA ARG A 15 5.15 -33.74 -19.22
C ARG A 15 5.20 -35.16 -18.64
N LYS A 16 5.54 -35.31 -17.35
CA LYS A 16 5.60 -36.65 -16.70
C LYS A 16 4.24 -37.24 -16.30
N GLY A 17 3.13 -36.56 -16.57
CA GLY A 17 1.77 -37.09 -16.37
C GLY A 17 1.36 -37.38 -14.93
N LYS A 18 2.16 -37.01 -13.91
CA LYS A 18 1.82 -37.13 -12.49
C LYS A 18 0.80 -36.04 -12.09
N SER A 19 -0.46 -36.27 -12.45
CA SER A 19 -1.38 -35.19 -12.69
C SER A 19 -2.10 -34.62 -11.45
N ARG A 20 -2.50 -35.43 -10.47
CA ARG A 20 -3.34 -34.91 -9.38
C ARG A 20 -2.59 -34.06 -8.36
N ALA A 21 -1.49 -34.58 -7.81
CA ALA A 21 -0.71 -33.86 -6.80
C ALA A 21 -0.17 -32.54 -7.35
N LEU A 22 0.32 -32.54 -8.60
CA LEU A 22 0.80 -31.35 -9.27
C LEU A 22 -0.28 -30.26 -9.42
N LYS A 23 -1.49 -30.67 -9.81
CA LYS A 23 -2.62 -29.75 -9.95
C LYS A 23 -2.92 -29.06 -8.61
N TRP A 24 -2.90 -29.79 -7.50
CA TRP A 24 -3.10 -29.25 -6.17
C TRP A 24 -1.96 -28.31 -5.72
N ILE A 25 -0.71 -28.65 -6.02
CA ILE A 25 0.47 -27.81 -5.71
C ILE A 25 0.37 -26.48 -6.44
N ILE A 26 -0.13 -26.45 -7.67
CA ILE A 26 -0.26 -25.20 -8.45
C ILE A 26 -1.52 -24.43 -8.01
N MET A 27 -2.64 -25.12 -7.85
CA MET A 27 -3.94 -24.54 -7.60
C MET A 27 -4.11 -24.06 -6.15
N GLY A 28 -3.57 -24.81 -5.18
CA GLY A 28 -3.76 -24.53 -3.75
C GLY A 28 -3.29 -23.13 -3.33
N PRO A 29 -2.02 -22.78 -3.52
CA PRO A 29 -1.51 -21.45 -3.16
C PRO A 29 -2.23 -20.31 -3.89
N THR A 30 -2.61 -20.53 -5.16
CA THR A 30 -3.31 -19.51 -5.95
C THR A 30 -4.72 -19.28 -5.44
N LEU A 31 -5.46 -20.33 -5.12
CA LEU A 31 -6.79 -20.21 -4.52
C LEU A 31 -6.72 -19.53 -3.15
N LEU A 32 -5.73 -19.86 -2.31
CA LEU A 32 -5.53 -19.20 -1.03
C LEU A 32 -5.26 -17.70 -1.22
N LEU A 33 -4.46 -17.33 -2.22
CA LEU A 33 -4.18 -15.93 -2.53
C LEU A 33 -5.45 -15.21 -2.99
N TRP A 34 -6.25 -15.80 -3.87
CA TRP A 34 -7.50 -15.20 -4.33
C TRP A 34 -8.54 -15.08 -3.21
N ILE A 35 -8.62 -16.09 -2.33
CA ILE A 35 -9.44 -16.00 -1.10
C ILE A 35 -8.96 -14.88 -0.20
N ALA A 36 -7.64 -14.72 -0.01
CA ALA A 36 -7.08 -13.63 0.77
C ALA A 36 -7.42 -12.26 0.19
N TYR A 37 -7.39 -12.09 -1.14
CA TYR A 37 -7.82 -10.85 -1.80
C TYR A 37 -9.31 -10.56 -1.56
N VAL A 38 -10.17 -11.56 -1.71
CA VAL A 38 -11.61 -11.41 -1.43
C VAL A 38 -11.84 -11.12 0.05
N ALA A 39 -11.18 -11.83 0.96
CA ALA A 39 -11.29 -11.59 2.39
C ALA A 39 -10.80 -10.18 2.78
N GLY A 40 -9.75 -9.68 2.12
CA GLY A 40 -9.24 -8.32 2.31
C GLY A 40 -10.30 -7.23 2.10
N THR A 41 -11.29 -7.48 1.24
CA THR A 41 -12.38 -6.53 0.99
C THR A 41 -13.27 -6.29 2.20
N PHE A 42 -13.32 -7.20 3.16
CA PHE A 42 -14.08 -7.05 4.40
C PHE A 42 -13.37 -6.18 5.44
N PHE A 43 -12.05 -6.02 5.31
CA PHE A 43 -11.23 -5.28 6.27
C PHE A 43 -10.79 -3.91 5.76
N ALA A 44 -10.90 -3.66 4.47
CA ALA A 44 -10.49 -2.41 3.86
C ALA A 44 -11.69 -1.66 3.28
N PRO A 45 -11.78 -0.33 3.43
CA PRO A 45 -12.85 0.50 2.86
C PRO A 45 -12.61 0.72 1.35
N TRP A 46 -12.57 -0.36 0.56
CA TRP A 46 -12.30 -0.30 -0.88
C TRP A 46 -13.58 -0.06 -1.67
N GLY A 47 -13.50 0.70 -2.76
CA GLY A 47 -14.68 1.20 -3.43
C GLY A 47 -15.40 0.22 -4.37
N PHE A 48 -14.71 -0.70 -5.07
CA PHE A 48 -15.35 -1.46 -6.15
C PHE A 48 -15.11 -2.96 -6.11
N TYR A 49 -15.77 -3.62 -5.16
CA TYR A 49 -15.61 -5.07 -4.93
C TYR A 49 -16.28 -5.95 -5.99
N PHE A 50 -17.34 -5.47 -6.63
CA PHE A 50 -18.12 -6.28 -7.57
C PHE A 50 -17.27 -6.82 -8.72
N LEU A 51 -16.43 -5.97 -9.32
CA LEU A 51 -15.54 -6.38 -10.41
C LEU A 51 -14.56 -7.47 -9.94
N LEU A 52 -13.97 -7.32 -8.76
CA LEU A 52 -13.08 -8.32 -8.17
C LEU A 52 -13.79 -9.67 -8.00
N TYR A 53 -15.00 -9.69 -7.44
CA TYR A 53 -15.75 -10.91 -7.23
C TYR A 53 -16.12 -11.59 -8.56
N VAL A 54 -16.56 -10.82 -9.56
CA VAL A 54 -16.88 -11.34 -10.89
C VAL A 54 -15.65 -11.97 -11.55
N VAL A 55 -14.51 -11.28 -11.53
CA VAL A 55 -13.26 -11.79 -12.13
C VAL A 55 -12.77 -13.04 -11.41
N VAL A 56 -12.81 -13.06 -10.07
CA VAL A 56 -12.46 -14.26 -9.28
C VAL A 56 -13.39 -15.42 -9.61
N ALA A 57 -14.69 -15.18 -9.68
CA ALA A 57 -15.66 -16.22 -10.02
C ALA A 57 -15.40 -16.81 -11.43
N ILE A 58 -15.18 -15.96 -12.43
CA ILE A 58 -14.85 -16.40 -13.80
C ILE A 58 -13.53 -17.18 -13.79
N ALA A 59 -12.50 -16.70 -13.11
CA ALA A 59 -11.20 -17.38 -13.04
C ALA A 59 -11.32 -18.76 -12.38
N VAL A 60 -12.12 -18.88 -11.31
CA VAL A 60 -12.41 -20.18 -10.65
C VAL A 60 -13.14 -21.13 -11.58
N LEU A 61 -14.17 -20.66 -12.29
CA LEU A 61 -14.91 -21.49 -13.25
C LEU A 61 -14.02 -22.01 -14.39
N LEU A 62 -13.17 -21.14 -14.95
CA LEU A 62 -12.21 -21.51 -15.98
C LEU A 62 -11.16 -22.48 -15.44
N MET A 63 -10.71 -22.32 -14.21
CA MET A 63 -9.78 -23.22 -13.54
C MET A 63 -10.40 -24.60 -13.35
N LEU A 64 -11.65 -24.69 -12.90
CA LEU A 64 -12.38 -25.94 -12.77
C LEU A 64 -12.54 -26.59 -14.11
N HIS A 65 -12.96 -25.88 -15.16
CA HIS A 65 -13.05 -26.39 -16.50
C HIS A 65 -11.71 -26.97 -16.99
N ALA A 66 -10.60 -26.25 -16.82
CA ALA A 66 -9.26 -26.74 -17.19
C ALA A 66 -8.83 -27.97 -16.38
N TRP A 67 -9.26 -28.07 -15.14
CA TRP A 67 -9.02 -29.22 -14.28
C TRP A 67 -9.67 -30.49 -14.84
N PHE A 68 -10.95 -30.43 -15.23
CA PHE A 68 -11.70 -31.55 -15.75
C PHE A 68 -11.23 -31.96 -17.16
N THR A 69 -10.81 -31.02 -18.00
CA THR A 69 -10.32 -31.29 -19.36
C THR A 69 -8.94 -31.96 -19.42
N ARG A 70 -8.29 -32.23 -18.28
CA ARG A 70 -6.96 -32.86 -18.16
C ARG A 70 -5.81 -32.12 -18.88
N ARG A 71 -6.02 -30.91 -19.37
CA ARG A 71 -5.03 -30.11 -20.08
C ARG A 71 -4.28 -29.22 -19.09
N GLY A 72 -3.19 -29.76 -18.51
CA GLY A 72 -2.44 -29.04 -17.46
C GLY A 72 -1.89 -27.68 -17.86
N TYR A 73 -1.49 -27.48 -19.14
CA TYR A 73 -1.01 -26.18 -19.63
C TYR A 73 -2.10 -25.11 -19.60
N ARG A 74 -3.35 -25.46 -19.92
CA ARG A 74 -4.48 -24.51 -19.82
C ARG A 74 -4.72 -24.05 -18.39
N LEU A 75 -4.62 -24.98 -17.44
CA LEU A 75 -4.75 -24.66 -16.02
C LEU A 75 -3.71 -23.64 -15.59
N VAL A 76 -2.42 -23.88 -15.94
CA VAL A 76 -1.34 -22.94 -15.62
C VAL A 76 -1.58 -21.57 -16.26
N THR A 77 -1.98 -21.53 -17.52
CA THR A 77 -2.26 -20.27 -18.23
C THR A 77 -3.39 -19.49 -17.55
N ILE A 78 -4.48 -20.16 -17.18
CA ILE A 78 -5.62 -19.52 -16.51
C ILE A 78 -5.23 -19.01 -15.14
N ILE A 79 -4.45 -19.78 -14.39
CA ILE A 79 -3.92 -19.34 -13.08
C ILE A 79 -3.07 -18.07 -13.22
N VAL A 80 -2.13 -18.07 -14.14
CA VAL A 80 -1.23 -16.92 -14.35
C VAL A 80 -2.03 -15.69 -14.78
N LEU A 81 -2.84 -15.79 -15.82
CA LEU A 81 -3.64 -14.67 -16.33
C LEU A 81 -4.66 -14.19 -15.30
N GLY A 82 -5.38 -15.10 -14.66
CA GLY A 82 -6.34 -14.75 -13.62
C GLY A 82 -5.67 -14.03 -12.45
N THR A 83 -4.52 -14.53 -12.00
CA THR A 83 -3.77 -13.88 -10.91
C THR A 83 -3.27 -12.49 -11.32
N MET A 84 -2.79 -12.31 -12.54
CA MET A 84 -2.37 -10.99 -13.04
C MET A 84 -3.54 -10.00 -13.05
N VAL A 85 -4.69 -10.39 -13.57
CA VAL A 85 -5.87 -9.51 -13.64
C VAL A 85 -6.39 -9.20 -12.24
N ILE A 86 -6.56 -10.21 -11.38
CA ILE A 86 -7.02 -10.02 -10.00
C ILE A 86 -6.05 -9.12 -9.22
N SER A 87 -4.74 -9.36 -9.33
CA SER A 87 -3.74 -8.54 -8.66
C SER A 87 -3.74 -7.10 -9.17
N SER A 88 -3.95 -6.88 -10.47
CA SER A 88 -4.06 -5.53 -11.02
C SER A 88 -5.26 -4.78 -10.44
N ILE A 89 -6.42 -5.43 -10.33
CA ILE A 89 -7.60 -4.83 -9.69
C ILE A 89 -7.32 -4.49 -8.22
N VAL A 90 -6.73 -5.43 -7.47
CA VAL A 90 -6.41 -5.21 -6.04
C VAL A 90 -5.41 -4.07 -5.87
N VAL A 91 -4.40 -3.97 -6.75
CA VAL A 91 -3.41 -2.89 -6.70
C VAL A 91 -4.04 -1.55 -7.02
N VAL A 92 -4.79 -1.45 -8.11
CA VAL A 92 -5.39 -0.18 -8.55
C VAL A 92 -6.46 0.28 -7.57
N GLU A 93 -7.44 -0.59 -7.26
CA GLU A 93 -8.59 -0.22 -6.45
C GLU A 93 -8.32 -0.25 -4.94
N GLY A 94 -7.40 -1.10 -4.51
CA GLY A 94 -7.10 -1.30 -3.09
C GLY A 94 -5.99 -0.40 -2.56
N LEU A 95 -4.94 -0.16 -3.33
CA LEU A 95 -3.83 0.68 -2.87
C LEU A 95 -4.11 2.17 -3.04
N GLU A 96 -4.90 2.58 -4.02
CA GLU A 96 -5.18 4.00 -4.26
C GLU A 96 -5.81 4.69 -3.04
N PRO A 97 -6.90 4.19 -2.43
CA PRO A 97 -7.46 4.79 -1.21
C PRO A 97 -6.47 4.82 -0.05
N PHE A 98 -5.67 3.76 0.09
CA PHE A 98 -4.68 3.66 1.14
C PHE A 98 -3.51 4.63 0.96
N ILE A 99 -3.06 4.80 -0.28
CA ILE A 99 -2.03 5.79 -0.62
C ILE A 99 -2.58 7.20 -0.42
N LYS A 100 -3.80 7.50 -0.87
CA LYS A 100 -4.45 8.80 -0.67
C LYS A 100 -4.56 9.14 0.82
N GLN A 101 -5.08 8.22 1.63
CA GLN A 101 -5.23 8.42 3.07
C GLN A 101 -3.87 8.65 3.77
N ARG A 102 -2.81 7.94 3.36
CA ARG A 102 -1.48 8.10 3.97
C ARG A 102 -0.68 9.27 3.42
N SER A 103 -0.91 9.65 2.17
CA SER A 103 -0.19 10.74 1.52
C SER A 103 -0.75 12.12 1.84
N ASN A 104 -1.95 12.19 2.44
CA ASN A 104 -2.68 13.44 2.65
C ASN A 104 -2.75 14.29 1.36
N ILE A 105 -2.83 13.65 0.20
CA ILE A 105 -2.81 14.34 -1.10
C ILE A 105 -4.02 15.27 -1.27
N ASP A 106 -5.11 14.96 -0.59
CA ASP A 106 -6.34 15.76 -0.61
C ASP A 106 -6.17 17.12 0.10
N VAL A 107 -5.15 17.24 0.96
CA VAL A 107 -4.81 18.49 1.68
C VAL A 107 -3.94 19.40 0.81
N VAL A 108 -3.25 18.83 -0.19
CA VAL A 108 -2.30 19.56 -1.04
C VAL A 108 -2.91 20.80 -1.69
N PRO A 109 -4.11 20.76 -2.34
CA PRO A 109 -4.69 21.95 -2.96
C PRO A 109 -5.01 23.06 -1.96
N VAL A 110 -5.36 22.69 -0.72
CA VAL A 110 -5.66 23.65 0.35
C VAL A 110 -4.39 24.34 0.84
N VAL A 111 -3.33 23.55 1.06
CA VAL A 111 -2.02 24.05 1.49
C VAL A 111 -1.40 24.92 0.40
N ASP A 112 -1.49 24.50 -0.86
CA ASP A 112 -0.90 25.21 -1.99
C ASP A 112 -1.56 26.56 -2.27
N SER A 113 -2.83 26.73 -1.89
CA SER A 113 -3.55 27.99 -1.98
C SER A 113 -3.28 28.95 -0.81
N TYR A 114 -2.53 28.52 0.20
CA TYR A 114 -2.30 29.29 1.41
C TYR A 114 -0.90 29.91 1.45
N ASP A 115 -0.84 31.23 1.63
CA ASP A 115 0.41 31.98 1.71
C ASP A 115 0.72 32.34 3.17
N GLY A 116 1.19 31.37 3.94
CA GLY A 116 1.50 31.54 5.35
C GLY A 116 2.16 30.31 5.97
N ASP A 117 2.37 30.35 7.28
CA ASP A 117 2.98 29.26 8.01
C ASP A 117 1.99 28.09 8.18
N VAL A 118 2.40 26.90 7.74
CA VAL A 118 1.60 25.68 7.83
C VAL A 118 2.12 24.80 8.97
N TYR A 119 1.23 24.46 9.89
CA TYR A 119 1.53 23.64 11.05
C TYR A 119 0.83 22.29 10.97
N TYR A 120 1.52 21.25 11.40
CA TYR A 120 0.96 19.89 11.47
C TYR A 120 0.90 19.43 12.94
N TYR A 121 -0.32 19.16 13.44
CA TYR A 121 -0.50 18.75 14.82
C TYR A 121 -0.34 17.25 14.99
N ASN A 122 0.52 16.85 15.91
CA ASN A 122 0.74 15.46 16.34
C ASN A 122 1.01 14.42 15.22
N GLY A 123 1.30 14.89 14.00
CA GLY A 123 1.57 14.06 12.84
C GLY A 123 2.66 14.66 11.97
N TYR A 124 2.83 14.04 10.79
CA TYR A 124 3.65 14.61 9.72
C TYR A 124 3.45 13.84 8.43
N SER A 125 3.29 14.56 7.34
CA SER A 125 3.23 14.01 6.00
C SER A 125 4.37 14.54 5.13
N THR A 126 5.36 13.70 4.87
CA THR A 126 6.42 13.99 3.91
C THR A 126 5.86 14.23 2.51
N ALA A 127 4.75 13.58 2.18
CA ALA A 127 4.08 13.74 0.91
C ALA A 127 3.54 15.15 0.72
N THR A 128 2.92 15.74 1.73
CA THR A 128 2.41 17.12 1.67
C THR A 128 3.55 18.11 1.37
N VAL A 129 4.68 18.00 2.07
CA VAL A 129 5.87 18.83 1.80
C VAL A 129 6.41 18.63 0.40
N TYR A 130 6.45 17.38 -0.05
CA TYR A 130 6.98 17.04 -1.39
C TYR A 130 6.11 17.62 -2.51
N TYR A 131 4.78 17.52 -2.39
CA TYR A 131 3.86 17.96 -3.44
C TYR A 131 3.65 19.47 -3.46
N THR A 132 3.65 20.14 -2.29
CA THR A 132 3.41 21.59 -2.21
C THR A 132 4.71 22.41 -2.23
N GLY A 133 5.83 21.81 -1.87
CA GLY A 133 7.08 22.56 -1.63
C GLY A 133 7.04 23.50 -0.43
N HIS A 134 5.90 23.59 0.28
CA HIS A 134 5.76 24.42 1.46
C HIS A 134 6.54 23.86 2.66
N LYS A 135 7.09 24.77 3.45
CA LYS A 135 7.69 24.44 4.73
C LYS A 135 6.58 24.15 5.73
N ILE A 136 6.55 22.93 6.24
CA ILE A 136 5.57 22.52 7.25
C ILE A 136 6.27 22.39 8.60
N ILE A 137 5.72 23.03 9.61
CA ILE A 137 6.22 23.03 10.98
C ILE A 137 5.44 22.02 11.81
N LYS A 138 6.13 21.10 12.45
CA LYS A 138 5.47 20.10 13.27
C LYS A 138 5.24 20.61 14.68
N ILE A 139 4.02 20.52 15.20
CA ILE A 139 3.70 20.75 16.61
C ILE A 139 3.74 19.40 17.33
N ASN A 140 4.50 19.30 18.40
CA ASN A 140 4.55 18.12 19.25
C ASN A 140 3.82 18.40 20.55
N GLY A 141 2.63 17.77 20.70
CA GLY A 141 1.82 17.85 21.91
C GLY A 141 2.30 16.99 23.08
N ASP A 142 3.29 16.11 22.88
CA ASP A 142 3.74 15.19 23.92
C ASP A 142 5.27 15.18 24.03
N GLU A 143 5.78 15.78 25.10
CA GLU A 143 7.22 15.85 25.41
C GLU A 143 7.84 14.46 25.59
N SER A 144 7.07 13.45 25.97
CA SER A 144 7.59 12.09 26.19
C SER A 144 8.15 11.45 24.91
N ARG A 145 7.71 11.91 23.73
CA ARG A 145 8.26 11.48 22.44
C ARG A 145 9.58 12.14 22.05
N TRP A 146 10.00 13.19 22.74
CA TRP A 146 11.28 13.86 22.49
C TRP A 146 12.47 12.99 22.92
N ASP A 147 12.31 12.19 23.95
CA ASP A 147 13.33 11.28 24.47
C ASP A 147 13.75 10.19 23.46
N ASP A 148 12.84 9.75 22.60
CA ASP A 148 13.15 8.85 21.50
C ASP A 148 13.96 9.49 20.37
N ARG A 149 13.95 10.82 20.27
CA ARG A 149 14.77 11.57 19.31
C ARG A 149 16.26 11.53 19.61
N ASP A 150 16.64 11.63 20.86
CA ASP A 150 18.04 11.55 21.24
C ASP A 150 18.60 10.16 21.01
N LYS A 151 17.77 9.13 21.12
CA LYS A 151 18.11 7.76 20.73
C LYS A 151 18.23 7.58 19.21
N LEU A 152 17.39 8.25 18.42
CA LEU A 152 17.47 8.27 16.96
C LEU A 152 18.63 9.12 16.45
N LYS A 153 18.95 10.25 17.09
CA LYS A 153 20.12 11.09 16.79
C LYS A 153 21.43 10.32 16.93
N LYS A 154 21.54 9.44 17.93
CA LYS A 154 22.73 8.59 18.12
C LYS A 154 22.88 7.51 17.03
N ARG A 155 21.80 7.13 16.34
CA ARG A 155 21.82 6.04 15.34
C ARG A 155 22.10 6.49 13.90
N SER A 156 21.80 7.73 13.51
CA SER A 156 22.01 8.21 12.15
C SER A 156 22.15 9.73 12.05
N ALA A 157 23.26 10.26 12.61
CA ALA A 157 23.49 11.70 12.71
C ALA A 157 23.46 12.48 11.38
N GLU A 158 23.77 11.86 10.26
CA GLU A 158 23.76 12.53 8.95
C GLU A 158 22.41 12.49 8.24
N TRP A 159 21.69 11.37 8.33
CA TRP A 159 20.39 11.20 7.71
C TRP A 159 19.30 12.04 8.38
N SER A 160 19.34 12.12 9.71
CA SER A 160 18.35 12.89 10.47
C SER A 160 18.50 14.40 10.29
N LYS A 161 19.69 14.91 10.07
CA LYS A 161 19.91 16.36 9.83
C LYS A 161 19.29 16.86 8.53
N LYS A 162 19.28 16.05 7.49
CA LYS A 162 18.74 16.42 6.17
C LYS A 162 17.20 16.43 6.14
N TYR A 163 16.56 15.66 7.01
CA TYR A 163 15.10 15.48 7.07
C TYR A 163 14.49 15.93 8.40
N LEU A 164 15.29 16.61 9.27
CA LEU A 164 14.75 17.22 10.47
C LEU A 164 13.87 18.41 10.09
N MET A 165 12.56 18.18 10.20
CA MET A 165 11.60 19.25 10.17
C MET A 165 11.79 20.19 11.33
N GLU A 166 11.47 21.42 11.09
CA GLU A 166 11.26 22.37 12.15
C GLU A 166 10.13 21.90 13.04
N GLN A 167 10.33 21.98 14.33
CA GLN A 167 9.36 21.54 15.31
C GLN A 167 9.28 22.59 16.38
N VAL A 168 8.05 22.84 16.79
CA VAL A 168 7.71 23.76 17.85
C VAL A 168 6.96 23.03 18.96
N SER A 169 7.10 23.50 20.18
CA SER A 169 6.28 23.05 21.30
C SER A 169 4.87 23.63 21.19
N GLU A 170 3.91 23.05 21.92
CA GLU A 170 2.56 23.66 22.02
C GLU A 170 2.60 25.08 22.61
N GLU A 171 3.51 25.33 23.54
CA GLU A 171 3.67 26.66 24.14
C GLU A 171 4.14 27.70 23.13
N GLU A 172 5.10 27.35 22.28
CA GLU A 172 5.60 28.22 21.20
C GLU A 172 4.54 28.44 20.13
N PHE A 173 3.78 27.41 19.81
CA PHE A 173 2.67 27.50 18.87
C PHE A 173 1.56 28.42 19.41
N ASN A 174 1.19 28.31 20.69
CA ASN A 174 0.20 29.18 21.32
C ASN A 174 0.65 30.66 21.31
N LYS A 175 1.93 30.93 21.57
CA LYS A 175 2.48 32.27 21.41
C LYS A 175 2.39 32.81 19.99
N THR A 176 2.52 31.93 19.00
CA THR A 176 2.38 32.31 17.59
C THR A 176 0.92 32.67 17.27
N ILE A 177 -0.05 31.91 17.80
CA ILE A 177 -1.48 32.26 17.70
C ILE A 177 -1.77 33.61 18.32
N GLU A 178 -1.28 33.85 19.52
CA GLU A 178 -1.46 35.14 20.26
C GLU A 178 -0.86 36.33 19.50
N SER A 179 0.17 36.11 18.71
CA SER A 179 0.78 37.14 17.88
C SER A 179 -0.07 37.62 16.69
N GLY A 180 -1.22 36.93 16.43
CA GLY A 180 -2.15 37.28 15.36
C GLY A 180 -1.64 37.00 13.95
N LYS A 181 -0.58 36.21 13.78
CA LYS A 181 -0.11 35.77 12.46
C LYS A 181 -1.11 34.80 11.83
N PRO A 182 -1.37 34.91 10.52
CA PRO A 182 -2.16 33.92 9.83
C PRO A 182 -1.42 32.58 9.85
N ILE A 183 -2.10 31.54 10.31
CA ILE A 183 -1.57 30.17 10.40
C ILE A 183 -2.59 29.18 9.83
N MET A 184 -2.09 28.12 9.21
CA MET A 184 -2.91 26.96 8.83
C MET A 184 -2.51 25.79 9.72
N LEU A 185 -3.49 25.14 10.32
CA LEU A 185 -3.31 23.92 11.10
C LEU A 185 -3.90 22.73 10.33
N ILE A 186 -3.12 21.64 10.18
CA ILE A 186 -3.51 20.39 9.52
C ILE A 186 -3.51 19.24 10.54
#